data_70ae0addd4b8fbc0f6ae769722331af1
#
_entry.id   70ae0addd4b8fbc0f6ae769722331af1
#
_cell.length_a   1.000
_cell.length_b   1.000
_cell.length_c   1.000
_cell.angle_alpha   90.00
_cell.angle_beta   90.00
_cell.angle_gamma   90.00
#
_symmetry.space_group_name_H-M   'P 1'
#
loop_
_entity.id
_entity.type
_entity.pdbx_description
1 polymer ?
#
loop_
_entity_poly.entity_id
_entity_poly.type
_entity_poly.pdbx_seq_one_letter_code
_entity_poly.pdbx_strand_id
1 'polypeptide(L)' 'MEGNQVRNLVRCIRSDVYGFTKDEVYQVVSMFYSEGESYIIKGHMFYNIVDDNEEIHMCEESCFKKSFEII' A
#
# COMPACT_ATOMS: atom_id res chain seq x y z
N MET A 1 3.73 -19.93 16.10
CA MET A 1 4.03 -19.46 15.91
C MET A 1 4.09 -18.47 15.59
N GLU A 2 4.27 -18.21 15.63
CA GLU A 2 4.38 -17.36 15.44
C GLU A 2 5.04 -16.69 14.88
N GLY A 3 5.20 -16.50 14.96
CA GLY A 3 6.20 -15.65 14.54
C GLY A 3 6.30 -15.38 13.11
N ASN A 4 5.35 -15.73 12.46
CA ASN A 4 5.37 -15.55 11.02
C ASN A 4 4.63 -14.34 10.57
N GLN A 5 4.40 -13.43 11.48
CA GLN A 5 3.75 -12.21 11.06
C GLN A 5 4.73 -11.35 10.34
N VAL A 6 4.50 -11.19 9.07
CA VAL A 6 5.27 -10.25 8.29
C VAL A 6 4.66 -8.89 8.54
N ARG A 7 5.40 -8.06 9.23
CA ARG A 7 4.93 -6.70 9.42
C ARG A 7 5.41 -5.89 8.26
N ASN A 8 4.49 -5.55 7.42
CA ASN A 8 4.82 -4.73 6.28
C ASN A 8 4.61 -3.29 6.67
N LEU A 9 5.68 -2.65 7.11
CA LEU A 9 5.64 -1.25 7.49
C LEU A 9 6.25 -0.43 6.36
N VAL A 10 5.61 0.68 6.08
CA VAL A 10 6.06 1.59 5.03
C VAL A 10 6.02 3.01 5.54
N ARG A 11 6.86 3.85 4.98
CA ARG A 11 6.87 5.27 5.30
C ARG A 11 6.34 6.04 4.11
N CYS A 12 5.47 6.99 4.36
CA CYS A 12 4.98 7.87 3.32
C CYS A 12 6.08 8.87 2.96
N ILE A 13 6.43 8.97 1.68
CA ILE A 13 7.52 9.82 1.26
C ILE A 13 7.05 11.03 0.47
N ARG A 14 5.74 11.23 0.34
CA ARG A 14 5.20 12.37 -0.39
C ARG A 14 4.22 13.11 0.49
N SER A 15 4.10 14.41 0.26
CA SER A 15 3.22 15.24 1.07
C SER A 15 1.83 15.39 0.46
N ASP A 16 1.61 14.84 -0.73
CA ASP A 16 0.35 15.04 -1.45
C ASP A 16 -0.45 13.75 -1.60
N VAL A 17 -0.27 12.82 -0.68
CA VAL A 17 -1.01 11.56 -0.71
C VAL A 17 -2.19 11.70 0.25
N TYR A 18 -3.41 11.62 -0.27
CA TYR A 18 -4.60 11.80 0.53
C TYR A 18 -4.69 10.73 1.61
N GLY A 19 -4.93 11.18 2.84
CA GLY A 19 -5.07 10.26 3.97
C GLY A 19 -3.78 9.83 4.63
N PHE A 20 -2.64 10.31 4.12
CA PHE A 20 -1.34 9.94 4.65
C PHE A 20 -0.48 11.18 4.87
N THR A 21 0.34 11.12 5.89
CA THR A 21 1.23 12.23 6.25
C THR A 21 2.65 11.86 5.91
N LYS A 22 3.36 12.76 5.24
CA LYS A 22 4.74 12.53 4.86
C LYS A 22 5.58 12.20 6.09
N ASP A 23 6.46 11.23 5.94
CA ASP A 23 7.42 10.78 6.95
C ASP A 23 6.80 9.95 8.07
N GLU A 24 5.48 9.75 8.05
CA GLU A 24 4.84 8.86 9.02
C GLU A 24 4.88 7.44 8.52
N VAL A 25 4.78 6.50 9.46
CA VAL A 25 4.87 5.07 9.17
C VAL A 25 3.47 4.46 9.20
N TYR A 26 3.20 3.60 8.23
CA TYR A 26 1.89 2.97 8.07
C TYR A 26 2.04 1.48 7.89
N GLN A 27 0.96 0.76 8.14
CA GLN A 27 0.95 -0.69 8.02
C GLN A 27 0.23 -1.12 6.76
N VAL A 28 0.87 -2.00 5.99
CA VAL A 28 0.21 -2.66 4.87
C VAL A 28 -0.44 -3.92 5.45
N VAL A 29 -1.77 -3.94 5.48
CA VAL A 29 -2.48 -5.05 6.11
C VAL A 29 -2.67 -6.22 5.18
N SER A 30 -2.65 -6.00 3.87
CA SER A 30 -2.74 -7.08 2.91
C SER A 30 -2.33 -6.56 1.55
N MET A 31 -2.05 -7.48 0.65
CA MET A 31 -1.77 -7.16 -0.73
C MET A 31 -2.37 -8.24 -1.59
N PHE A 32 -2.76 -7.89 -2.81
CA PHE A 32 -3.33 -8.88 -3.71
C PHE A 32 -3.02 -8.47 -5.14
N TYR A 33 -3.07 -9.47 -6.02
CA TYR A 33 -2.84 -9.26 -7.43
C TYR A 33 -4.16 -9.32 -8.15
N SER A 34 -4.46 -8.29 -8.94
CA SER A 34 -5.65 -8.26 -9.76
C SER A 34 -5.24 -8.49 -11.21
N GLU A 35 -5.82 -9.50 -11.83
CA GLU A 35 -5.43 -9.84 -13.18
C GLU A 35 -6.04 -8.93 -14.24
N GLY A 36 -6.94 -8.09 -13.86
CA GLY A 36 -7.61 -7.28 -14.86
C GLY A 36 -8.56 -8.13 -15.68
N GLU A 37 -9.67 -7.57 -16.08
CA GLU A 37 -10.69 -8.32 -16.79
C GLU A 37 -10.64 -8.12 -18.29
N SER A 38 -9.73 -7.30 -18.73
CA SER A 38 -9.63 -6.99 -20.14
C SER A 38 -8.25 -7.37 -20.64
N TYR A 39 -8.19 -7.88 -21.86
CA TYR A 39 -6.90 -8.17 -22.44
C TYR A 39 -6.07 -6.90 -22.66
N ILE A 40 -6.69 -5.74 -22.52
CA ILE A 40 -5.98 -4.47 -22.61
C ILE A 40 -5.37 -4.08 -21.28
N ILE A 41 -5.99 -4.52 -20.19
CA ILE A 41 -5.58 -4.13 -18.85
C ILE A 41 -4.74 -5.24 -18.24
N LYS A 42 -3.48 -4.94 -17.99
CA LYS A 42 -2.60 -5.92 -17.38
C LYS A 42 -2.88 -5.99 -15.89
N GLY A 43 -2.52 -7.12 -15.30
CA GLY A 43 -2.68 -7.28 -13.87
C GLY A 43 -1.76 -6.37 -13.09
N HIS A 44 -2.18 -6.03 -11.89
CA HIS A 44 -1.43 -5.14 -11.01
C HIS A 44 -1.50 -5.65 -9.59
N MET A 45 -0.44 -5.38 -8.84
CA MET A 45 -0.48 -5.59 -7.40
C MET A 45 -1.17 -4.41 -6.74
N PHE A 46 -1.96 -4.71 -5.75
CA PHE A 46 -2.63 -3.70 -4.94
C PHE A 46 -2.25 -3.91 -3.48
N TYR A 47 -2.10 -2.81 -2.77
CA TYR A 47 -1.70 -2.82 -1.38
C TYR A 47 -2.79 -2.14 -0.57
N ASN A 48 -3.24 -2.80 0.49
CA ASN A 48 -4.23 -2.22 1.39
C ASN A 48 -3.48 -1.66 2.59
N ILE A 49 -3.54 -0.34 2.75
CA ILE A 49 -2.76 0.38 3.75
C ILE A 49 -3.70 1.13 4.67
N VAL A 50 -3.44 1.08 5.97
CA VAL A 50 -4.23 1.81 6.95
C VAL A 50 -3.78 3.26 6.95
N ASP A 51 -4.73 4.18 6.77
CA ASP A 51 -4.42 5.60 6.66
C ASP A 51 -4.48 6.30 8.03
N ASP A 52 -4.36 7.62 8.01
CA ASP A 52 -4.37 8.41 9.25
C ASP A 52 -5.69 8.30 10.01
N ASN A 53 -6.77 7.98 9.33
CA ASN A 53 -8.08 7.84 9.94
C ASN A 53 -8.39 6.40 10.29
N GLU A 54 -7.42 5.52 10.21
CA GLU A 54 -7.58 4.09 10.47
C GLU A 54 -8.52 3.43 9.49
N GLU A 55 -8.57 3.97 8.28
CA GLU A 55 -9.34 3.37 7.20
C GLU A 55 -8.38 2.73 6.21
N ILE A 56 -8.88 1.73 5.51
CA ILE A 56 -8.04 0.99 4.58
C ILE A 56 -8.12 1.62 3.20
N HIS A 57 -6.97 1.98 2.65
CA HIS A 57 -6.86 2.49 1.30
C HIS A 57 -6.21 1.45 0.42
N MET A 58 -6.80 1.24 -0.74
CA MET A 58 -6.23 0.35 -1.73
C MET A 58 -5.35 1.18 -2.66
N CYS A 59 -4.10 0.78 -2.78
CA CYS A 59 -3.12 1.54 -3.54
C CYS A 59 -2.51 0.64 -4.61
N GLU A 60 -2.58 1.06 -5.84
CA GLU A 60 -2.02 0.31 -6.95
C GLU A 60 -0.48 0.42 -6.92
N GLU A 61 0.20 -0.60 -7.43
CA GLU A 61 1.64 -0.76 -7.25
C GLU A 61 2.45 0.46 -7.69
N SER A 62 2.12 1.04 -8.83
CA SER A 62 2.91 2.16 -9.32
C SER A 62 2.76 3.37 -8.41
N CYS A 63 1.57 3.62 -7.91
CA CYS A 63 1.34 4.70 -6.96
C CYS A 63 2.01 4.39 -5.63
N PHE A 64 1.95 3.12 -5.22
CA PHE A 64 2.56 2.69 -3.98
C PHE A 64 4.06 2.98 -3.99
N LYS A 65 4.73 2.61 -5.07
CA LYS A 65 6.18 2.79 -5.15
C LYS A 65 6.59 4.25 -5.16
N LYS A 66 5.72 5.11 -5.69
CA LYS A 66 6.02 6.55 -5.73
C LYS A 66 5.75 7.22 -4.40
N SER A 67 4.86 6.66 -3.60
CA SER A 67 4.37 7.33 -2.40
C SER A 67 4.92 6.77 -1.11
N PHE A 68 5.42 5.56 -1.13
CA PHE A 68 5.86 4.88 0.07
C PHE A 68 7.19 4.18 -0.13
N GLU A 69 7.94 4.07 0.95
CA GLU A 69 9.15 3.25 0.94
C GLU A 69 9.00 2.18 2.00
N ILE A 70 9.55 1.01 1.73
CA ILE A 70 9.50 -0.10 2.67
C ILE A 70 10.58 0.12 3.71
N ILE A 71 10.20 -0.04 4.95
CA ILE A 71 11.12 0.17 6.07
C ILE A 71 11.87 -1.13 6.38
#